data_1555b8b02bc43d30991619829162a94f
#
_entry.id   1555b8b02bc43d30991619829162a94f
#
_cell.length_a   1.000
_cell.length_b   1.000
_cell.length_c   1.000
_cell.angle_alpha   90.00
_cell.angle_beta   90.00
_cell.angle_gamma   90.00
#
_symmetry.space_group_name_H-M   'P 1'
#
loop_
_entity.id
_entity.type
_entity.pdbx_description
1 polymer ?
#
loop_
_entity_poly.entity_id
_entity_poly.type
_entity_poly.pdbx_seq_one_letter_code
_entity_poly.pdbx_strand_id
1 'polypeptide(L)'
;EPSERSRIRLIANGANVNLDSPIGESHLIKYGVNYRDQEGKPNSLTVQNGVQMKTQKKREVGVYTEGIWGLGAFTLTTGLRYDHFNFRAMDGSKSKKGSVNPSVGLIYEVTNDLSLNTSLNYATRSPRFHEIMLSSGASRGGSAVYSIANNIKPEKSRNAEVGFNYKFADSLSLNGSYFWQTVQDTHAFTQIRQGYYEIQNAGKLRNHGYELGAAYKYEGLTLRTGVAYSKPELDGRTVDSTVTAIPIGRTWTTGASYRFEQPDVEIGWKGRFVQHTSYDSTTNNRGGGATTTKRPGYGVNDFYVTWKPTKNVNLNLALNNAFNKYYRSHSQRAGVSTLPEPGRDVRLSVN
;
A
#
# COMPACT_ATOMS: atom_id res chain seq x y z
N GLU A 1 43.71 -5.51 -11.17
CA GLU A 1 42.92 -4.31 -11.44
C GLU A 1 41.47 -4.61 -11.09
N PRO A 2 40.81 -3.77 -10.28
CA PRO A 2 39.41 -3.98 -10.01
C PRO A 2 38.61 -3.74 -11.31
N SER A 3 37.87 -4.74 -11.77
CA SER A 3 37.06 -4.61 -12.95
C SER A 3 36.03 -3.49 -12.75
N GLU A 4 36.10 -2.46 -13.57
CA GLU A 4 35.10 -1.40 -13.59
C GLU A 4 33.72 -2.03 -13.88
N ARG A 5 32.76 -1.70 -13.05
CA ARG A 5 31.39 -2.21 -13.16
C ARG A 5 30.46 -1.10 -13.63
N SER A 6 29.39 -1.48 -14.34
CA SER A 6 28.29 -0.59 -14.60
C SER A 6 27.74 -0.03 -13.29
N ARG A 7 27.61 1.30 -13.21
CA ARG A 7 27.14 2.02 -12.02
C ARG A 7 26.11 3.07 -12.40
N ILE A 8 25.15 3.26 -11.53
CA ILE A 8 24.15 4.33 -11.64
C ILE A 8 24.21 5.15 -10.36
N ARG A 9 24.46 6.45 -10.50
CA ARG A 9 24.44 7.39 -9.37
C ARG A 9 23.04 7.97 -9.23
N LEU A 10 22.43 7.80 -8.06
CA LEU A 10 21.11 8.31 -7.74
C LEU A 10 21.21 9.60 -6.93
N ILE A 11 20.50 10.63 -7.38
CA ILE A 11 20.40 11.92 -6.70
C ILE A 11 18.91 12.26 -6.56
N ALA A 12 18.48 12.63 -5.36
CA ALA A 12 17.13 13.05 -5.11
C ALA A 12 17.11 14.35 -4.30
N ASN A 13 16.34 15.32 -4.75
CA ASN A 13 16.09 16.58 -4.07
C ASN A 13 14.60 16.80 -3.95
N GLY A 14 14.17 17.42 -2.87
CA GLY A 14 12.77 17.74 -2.67
C GLY A 14 12.57 18.91 -1.73
N ALA A 15 11.44 19.56 -1.88
CA ALA A 15 11.01 20.63 -1.01
C ALA A 15 9.50 20.61 -0.86
N ASN A 16 9.01 20.79 0.36
CA ASN A 16 7.59 20.87 0.66
C ASN A 16 7.33 22.15 1.48
N VAL A 17 6.33 22.89 1.07
CA VAL A 17 5.82 24.02 1.83
C VAL A 17 4.35 23.74 2.10
N ASN A 18 3.99 23.67 3.39
CA ASN A 18 2.62 23.41 3.83
C ASN A 18 2.23 24.52 4.80
N LEU A 19 1.10 25.15 4.55
CA LEU A 19 0.57 26.25 5.37
C LEU A 19 -0.84 25.93 5.81
N ASP A 20 -1.15 26.27 7.05
CA ASP A 20 -2.47 26.13 7.65
C ASP A 20 -2.99 27.51 8.04
N SER A 21 -4.20 27.83 7.61
CA SER A 21 -4.85 29.11 7.93
C SER A 21 -6.20 28.84 8.58
N PRO A 22 -6.33 29.02 9.90
CA PRO A 22 -7.62 28.96 10.57
C PRO A 22 -8.55 30.07 10.07
N ILE A 23 -9.82 29.74 9.87
CA ILE A 23 -10.88 30.69 9.58
C ILE A 23 -11.92 30.59 10.68
N GLY A 24 -11.98 31.57 11.55
CA GLY A 24 -12.79 31.51 12.76
C GLY A 24 -12.35 30.37 13.67
N GLU A 25 -13.28 29.81 14.44
CA GLU A 25 -13.01 28.72 15.38
C GLU A 25 -13.29 27.33 14.80
N SER A 26 -14.00 27.26 13.68
CA SER A 26 -14.56 26.01 13.16
C SER A 26 -14.02 25.57 11.79
N HIS A 27 -13.23 26.42 11.15
CA HIS A 27 -12.77 26.15 9.79
C HIS A 27 -11.25 26.25 9.67
N LEU A 28 -10.69 25.44 8.81
CA LEU A 28 -9.26 25.42 8.53
C LEU A 28 -9.05 25.27 7.03
N ILE A 29 -8.17 26.09 6.47
CA ILE A 29 -7.70 25.92 5.09
C ILE A 29 -6.23 25.51 5.13
N LYS A 30 -5.92 24.43 4.46
CA LYS A 30 -4.56 23.95 4.22
C LYS A 30 -4.20 24.16 2.76
N TYR A 31 -3.00 24.60 2.50
CA TYR A 31 -2.50 24.76 1.13
C TYR A 31 -1.00 24.57 1.10
N GLY A 32 -0.50 24.18 -0.05
CA GLY A 32 0.92 23.93 -0.16
C GLY A 32 1.39 23.58 -1.55
N VAL A 33 2.70 23.43 -1.63
CA VAL A 33 3.42 23.04 -2.84
C VAL A 33 4.40 21.94 -2.47
N ASN A 34 4.44 20.89 -3.29
CA ASN A 34 5.40 19.80 -3.18
C ASN A 34 6.26 19.78 -4.44
N TYR A 35 7.55 19.65 -4.25
CA TYR A 35 8.51 19.53 -5.34
C TYR A 35 9.44 18.37 -5.09
N ARG A 36 9.67 17.55 -6.12
CA ARG A 36 10.61 16.46 -6.06
C ARG A 36 11.34 16.32 -7.39
N ASP A 37 12.66 16.19 -7.31
CA ASP A 37 13.53 15.96 -8.46
C ASP A 37 14.42 14.75 -8.18
N GLN A 38 14.43 13.80 -9.11
CA GLN A 38 15.20 12.57 -8.99
C GLN A 38 16.01 12.38 -10.27
N GLU A 39 17.29 12.04 -10.12
CA GLU A 39 18.18 11.75 -11.21
C GLU A 39 18.89 10.41 -11.02
N GLY A 40 19.05 9.67 -12.10
CA GLY A 40 19.89 8.49 -12.19
C GLY A 40 20.94 8.71 -13.28
N LYS A 41 22.20 8.85 -12.89
CA LYS A 41 23.32 9.08 -13.82
C LYS A 41 24.06 7.76 -14.07
N PRO A 42 23.93 7.16 -15.29
CA PRO A 42 24.72 5.98 -15.64
C PRO A 42 26.16 6.36 -15.94
N ASN A 43 27.09 5.45 -15.65
CA ASN A 43 28.47 5.59 -16.09
C ASN A 43 28.64 5.14 -17.56
N SER A 44 29.84 5.27 -18.10
CA SER A 44 30.14 4.90 -19.48
C SER A 44 29.97 3.42 -19.79
N LEU A 45 29.91 2.57 -18.77
CA LEU A 45 29.74 1.11 -18.92
C LEU A 45 28.28 0.69 -18.93
N THR A 46 27.34 1.60 -18.65
CA THR A 46 25.91 1.32 -18.71
C THR A 46 25.43 1.46 -20.14
N VAL A 47 25.44 0.35 -20.86
CA VAL A 47 25.13 0.30 -22.30
C VAL A 47 24.03 -0.72 -22.54
N GLN A 48 23.07 -0.37 -23.38
CA GLN A 48 22.01 -1.27 -23.86
C GLN A 48 22.03 -1.34 -25.38
N ASN A 49 22.10 -2.55 -25.94
CA ASN A 49 22.18 -2.76 -27.39
C ASN A 49 23.27 -1.91 -28.10
N GLY A 50 24.41 -1.75 -27.45
CA GLY A 50 25.52 -0.95 -27.97
C GLY A 50 25.36 0.57 -27.83
N VAL A 51 24.27 1.04 -27.24
CA VAL A 51 23.98 2.46 -27.05
C VAL A 51 24.21 2.86 -25.59
N GLN A 52 24.96 3.94 -25.39
CA GLN A 52 25.15 4.54 -24.07
C GLN A 52 23.83 5.00 -23.48
N MET A 53 23.52 4.60 -22.24
CA MET A 53 22.33 5.04 -21.55
C MET A 53 22.41 6.51 -21.14
N LYS A 54 21.30 7.23 -21.29
CA LYS A 54 21.18 8.65 -20.92
C LYS A 54 20.86 8.79 -19.43
N THR A 55 21.15 9.97 -18.89
CA THR A 55 20.72 10.32 -17.53
C THR A 55 19.21 10.25 -17.44
N GLN A 56 18.71 9.47 -16.50
CA GLN A 56 17.31 9.38 -16.15
C GLN A 56 16.92 10.54 -15.25
N LYS A 57 15.82 11.20 -15.54
CA LYS A 57 15.32 12.33 -14.74
C LYS A 57 13.83 12.18 -14.51
N LYS A 58 13.39 12.49 -13.29
CA LYS A 58 11.98 12.62 -12.97
C LYS A 58 11.77 13.84 -12.10
N ARG A 59 10.86 14.71 -12.51
CA ARG A 59 10.45 15.89 -11.75
C ARG A 59 8.96 15.84 -11.50
N GLU A 60 8.57 16.08 -10.26
CA GLU A 60 7.18 16.14 -9.85
C GLU A 60 6.91 17.45 -9.12
N VAL A 61 5.80 18.10 -9.45
CA VAL A 61 5.29 19.29 -8.78
C VAL A 61 3.83 19.05 -8.43
N GLY A 62 3.48 19.27 -7.17
CA GLY A 62 2.11 19.23 -6.71
C GLY A 62 1.74 20.54 -6.02
N VAL A 63 0.55 21.05 -6.33
CA VAL A 63 -0.03 22.22 -5.66
C VAL A 63 -1.40 21.81 -5.15
N TYR A 64 -1.70 22.09 -3.90
CA TYR A 64 -2.97 21.68 -3.31
C TYR A 64 -3.57 22.76 -2.41
N THR A 65 -4.89 22.70 -2.29
CA THR A 65 -5.67 23.37 -1.26
C THR A 65 -6.69 22.40 -0.70
N GLU A 66 -6.90 22.46 0.62
CA GLU A 66 -7.83 21.62 1.34
C GLU A 66 -8.57 22.46 2.37
N GLY A 67 -9.88 22.32 2.42
CA GLY A 67 -10.71 22.95 3.43
C GLY A 67 -11.29 21.92 4.40
N ILE A 68 -11.27 22.24 5.69
CA ILE A 68 -11.94 21.48 6.74
C ILE A 68 -12.99 22.40 7.36
N TRP A 69 -14.26 22.05 7.22
CA TRP A 69 -15.39 22.91 7.55
C TRP A 69 -16.22 22.26 8.66
N GLY A 70 -16.20 22.85 9.84
CA GLY A 70 -17.05 22.45 10.96
C GLY A 70 -18.42 23.07 10.83
N LEU A 71 -19.45 22.26 10.60
CA LEU A 71 -20.83 22.68 10.33
C LEU A 71 -21.77 22.00 11.34
N GLY A 72 -21.62 22.31 12.62
CA GLY A 72 -22.40 21.66 13.67
C GLY A 72 -22.08 20.19 13.83
N ALA A 73 -23.07 19.32 13.61
CA ALA A 73 -22.86 17.85 13.65
C ALA A 73 -22.09 17.31 12.44
N PHE A 74 -21.85 18.13 11.43
CA PHE A 74 -21.16 17.74 10.21
C PHE A 74 -19.76 18.35 10.15
N THR A 75 -18.81 17.55 9.68
CA THR A 75 -17.50 18.03 9.27
C THR A 75 -17.34 17.72 7.79
N LEU A 76 -17.22 18.77 6.99
CA LEU A 76 -17.00 18.67 5.56
C LEU A 76 -15.53 18.89 5.25
N THR A 77 -14.93 18.01 4.47
CA THR A 77 -13.58 18.17 3.95
C THR A 77 -13.67 18.31 2.43
N THR A 78 -13.05 19.36 1.90
CA THR A 78 -12.95 19.60 0.45
C THR A 78 -11.50 19.73 0.06
N GLY A 79 -11.14 19.25 -1.10
CA GLY A 79 -9.76 19.33 -1.57
C GLY A 79 -9.69 19.45 -3.08
N LEU A 80 -8.65 20.13 -3.52
CA LEU A 80 -8.28 20.20 -4.92
C LEU A 80 -6.76 20.15 -5.01
N ARG A 81 -6.25 19.24 -5.83
CA ARG A 81 -4.84 19.08 -6.05
C ARG A 81 -4.53 19.03 -7.53
N TYR A 82 -3.49 19.74 -7.92
CA TYR A 82 -2.89 19.63 -9.27
C TYR A 82 -1.53 18.97 -9.12
N ASP A 83 -1.30 17.90 -9.88
CA ASP A 83 -0.03 17.18 -9.95
C ASP A 83 0.49 17.20 -11.37
N HIS A 84 1.78 17.49 -11.53
CA HIS A 84 2.47 17.47 -12.80
C HIS A 84 3.75 16.66 -12.67
N PHE A 85 3.99 15.76 -13.61
CA PHE A 85 5.24 15.05 -13.70
C PHE A 85 5.86 15.19 -15.09
N ASN A 86 7.18 15.11 -15.11
CA ASN A 86 8.00 15.11 -16.30
C ASN A 86 9.13 14.12 -16.08
N PHE A 87 9.30 13.15 -16.97
CA PHE A 87 10.43 12.24 -16.87
C PHE A 87 11.08 11.96 -18.22
N ARG A 88 12.34 11.59 -18.15
CA ARG A 88 13.11 11.01 -19.24
C ARG A 88 13.78 9.74 -18.74
N ALA A 89 13.50 8.61 -19.36
CA ALA A 89 14.15 7.34 -19.07
C ALA A 89 15.56 7.26 -19.68
N MET A 90 16.35 6.30 -19.22
CA MET A 90 17.71 6.10 -19.74
C MET A 90 17.74 5.71 -21.21
N ASP A 91 16.70 5.09 -21.74
CA ASP A 91 16.53 4.78 -23.16
C ASP A 91 16.09 5.99 -24.00
N GLY A 92 15.81 7.12 -23.37
CA GLY A 92 15.36 8.34 -24.03
C GLY A 92 13.84 8.51 -24.11
N SER A 93 13.05 7.55 -23.65
CA SER A 93 11.60 7.67 -23.55
C SER A 93 11.22 8.81 -22.63
N LYS A 94 10.23 9.62 -23.01
CA LYS A 94 9.80 10.82 -22.28
C LYS A 94 8.32 10.81 -22.05
N SER A 95 7.90 11.42 -20.95
CA SER A 95 6.50 11.75 -20.73
C SER A 95 6.36 12.98 -19.85
N LYS A 96 5.34 13.78 -20.14
CA LYS A 96 5.00 14.99 -19.42
C LYS A 96 3.49 15.09 -19.34
N LYS A 97 2.94 14.98 -18.14
CA LYS A 97 1.49 14.99 -17.89
C LYS A 97 1.15 15.77 -16.64
N GLY A 98 0.01 16.45 -16.68
CA GLY A 98 -0.61 17.08 -15.53
C GLY A 98 -1.98 16.50 -15.27
N SER A 99 -2.43 16.55 -14.02
CA SER A 99 -3.74 16.04 -13.61
C SER A 99 -4.32 16.81 -12.44
N VAL A 100 -5.65 16.91 -12.42
CA VAL A 100 -6.42 17.56 -11.37
C VAL A 100 -7.12 16.50 -10.56
N ASN A 101 -6.96 16.56 -9.23
CA ASN A 101 -7.45 15.56 -8.29
C ASN A 101 -8.33 16.21 -7.22
N PRO A 102 -9.65 16.23 -7.39
CA PRO A 102 -10.57 16.71 -6.37
C PRO A 102 -10.83 15.65 -5.30
N SER A 103 -11.20 16.11 -4.11
CA SER A 103 -11.63 15.25 -3.02
C SER A 103 -12.75 15.90 -2.21
N VAL A 104 -13.62 15.08 -1.66
CA VAL A 104 -14.68 15.50 -0.76
C VAL A 104 -14.90 14.43 0.29
N GLY A 105 -15.09 14.83 1.53
CA GLY A 105 -15.41 13.94 2.64
C GLY A 105 -16.43 14.57 3.55
N LEU A 106 -17.26 13.75 4.18
CA LEU A 106 -18.26 14.17 5.12
C LEU A 106 -18.26 13.23 6.32
N ILE A 107 -18.20 13.81 7.50
CA ILE A 107 -18.41 13.10 8.77
C ILE A 107 -19.67 13.67 9.40
N TYR A 108 -20.57 12.78 9.76
CA TYR A 108 -21.82 13.12 10.46
C TYR A 108 -21.81 12.48 11.84
N GLU A 109 -21.74 13.30 12.87
CA GLU A 109 -21.91 12.87 14.27
C GLU A 109 -23.39 12.77 14.57
N VAL A 110 -23.96 11.57 14.39
CA VAL A 110 -25.39 11.30 14.62
C VAL A 110 -25.74 11.49 16.09
N THR A 111 -24.89 10.94 16.96
CA THR A 111 -24.91 11.12 18.42
C THR A 111 -23.48 11.29 18.90
N ASN A 112 -23.28 11.51 20.21
CA ASN A 112 -21.93 11.53 20.79
C ASN A 112 -21.21 10.16 20.64
N ASP A 113 -21.96 9.09 20.41
CA ASP A 113 -21.43 7.73 20.35
C ASP A 113 -21.36 7.16 18.94
N LEU A 114 -22.14 7.70 18.00
CA LEU A 114 -22.22 7.21 16.63
C LEU A 114 -21.82 8.30 15.63
N SER A 115 -20.83 8.01 14.81
CA SER A 115 -20.48 8.81 13.64
C SER A 115 -20.58 8.00 12.35
N LEU A 116 -21.03 8.65 11.30
CA LEU A 116 -21.05 8.12 9.94
C LEU A 116 -20.08 8.94 9.09
N ASN A 117 -19.41 8.30 8.16
CA ASN A 117 -18.51 9.00 7.25
C ASN A 117 -18.68 8.51 5.82
N THR A 118 -18.42 9.39 4.88
CA THR A 118 -18.35 9.08 3.47
C THR A 118 -17.29 9.95 2.81
N SER A 119 -16.63 9.44 1.81
CA SER A 119 -15.61 10.18 1.08
C SER A 119 -15.55 9.75 -0.37
N LEU A 120 -15.11 10.68 -1.21
CA LEU A 120 -14.78 10.45 -2.60
C LEU A 120 -13.50 11.22 -2.89
N ASN A 121 -12.46 10.55 -3.36
CA ASN A 121 -11.25 11.21 -3.75
C ASN A 121 -10.71 10.69 -5.07
N TYR A 122 -10.05 11.59 -5.79
CA TYR A 122 -9.33 11.29 -7.01
C TYR A 122 -7.84 11.48 -6.74
N ALA A 123 -7.04 10.56 -7.22
CA ALA A 123 -5.60 10.63 -7.10
C ALA A 123 -4.93 10.15 -8.38
N THR A 124 -3.73 10.60 -8.62
CA THR A 124 -2.92 10.13 -9.73
C THR A 124 -1.58 9.64 -9.23
N ARG A 125 -1.05 8.61 -9.90
CA ARG A 125 0.27 8.08 -9.63
C ARG A 125 1.08 8.09 -10.93
N SER A 126 2.15 8.87 -10.94
CA SER A 126 3.14 8.83 -12.00
C SER A 126 3.96 7.53 -11.95
N PRO A 127 4.61 7.12 -13.04
CA PRO A 127 5.53 5.99 -12.99
C PRO A 127 6.57 6.17 -11.89
N ARG A 128 6.79 5.15 -11.09
CA ARG A 128 7.77 5.18 -10.01
C ARG A 128 9.19 5.24 -10.57
N PHE A 129 10.08 5.93 -9.87
CA PHE A 129 11.45 6.08 -10.32
C PHE A 129 12.16 4.75 -10.54
N HIS A 130 11.96 3.79 -9.65
CA HIS A 130 12.53 2.45 -9.81
C HIS A 130 11.92 1.66 -10.99
N GLU A 131 10.65 1.87 -11.31
CA GLU A 131 10.01 1.26 -12.49
C GLU A 131 10.65 1.80 -13.78
N ILE A 132 10.92 3.11 -13.83
CA ILE A 132 11.62 3.74 -14.94
C ILE A 132 13.05 3.19 -15.04
N MET A 133 13.74 3.02 -13.91
CA MET A 133 15.09 2.43 -13.87
C MET A 133 15.12 0.99 -14.36
N LEU A 134 14.17 0.16 -13.91
CA LEU A 134 14.07 -1.24 -14.36
C LEU A 134 13.82 -1.32 -15.86
N SER A 135 13.03 -0.38 -16.38
CA SER A 135 12.71 -0.31 -17.82
C SER A 135 13.87 0.15 -18.67
N SER A 136 14.87 0.81 -18.10
CA SER A 136 16.00 1.35 -18.85
C SER A 136 17.11 0.34 -19.15
N GLY A 137 16.82 -0.94 -19.14
CA GLY A 137 17.73 -1.98 -19.61
C GLY A 137 18.79 -2.43 -18.64
N ALA A 138 18.65 -2.16 -17.37
CA ALA A 138 19.45 -2.82 -16.35
C ALA A 138 19.05 -4.30 -16.27
N SER A 139 19.45 -5.10 -17.26
CA SER A 139 19.21 -6.55 -17.21
C SER A 139 19.99 -7.15 -16.05
N ARG A 140 19.31 -7.60 -15.05
CA ARG A 140 19.90 -8.49 -14.05
C ARG A 140 20.04 -9.87 -14.67
N GLY A 141 21.16 -10.10 -15.35
CA GLY A 141 21.59 -11.46 -15.69
C GLY A 141 20.68 -12.29 -16.61
N GLY A 142 19.81 -11.67 -17.41
CA GLY A 142 18.92 -12.38 -18.31
C GLY A 142 18.82 -11.70 -19.67
N SER A 143 18.29 -12.44 -20.66
CA SER A 143 18.08 -11.95 -22.02
C SER A 143 16.87 -11.02 -22.20
N ALA A 144 16.20 -10.60 -21.12
CA ALA A 144 15.03 -9.74 -21.16
C ALA A 144 15.42 -8.26 -21.19
N VAL A 145 14.82 -7.51 -22.12
CA VAL A 145 14.98 -6.06 -22.24
C VAL A 145 13.69 -5.39 -21.77
N TYR A 146 13.83 -4.41 -20.90
CA TYR A 146 12.70 -3.63 -20.36
C TYR A 146 12.78 -2.20 -20.84
N SER A 147 11.65 -1.63 -21.21
CA SER A 147 11.50 -0.23 -21.64
C SER A 147 10.24 0.39 -21.03
N ILE A 148 10.07 1.67 -21.19
CA ILE A 148 8.86 2.39 -20.81
C ILE A 148 8.28 3.11 -22.05
N ALA A 149 6.95 3.07 -22.18
CA ALA A 149 6.28 3.68 -23.32
C ALA A 149 6.49 5.20 -23.33
N ASN A 150 6.69 5.76 -24.52
CA ASN A 150 6.62 7.20 -24.70
C ASN A 150 5.23 7.72 -24.37
N ASN A 151 5.16 8.90 -23.76
CA ASN A 151 3.90 9.54 -23.39
C ASN A 151 3.01 8.69 -22.47
N ILE A 152 3.63 7.85 -21.63
CA ILE A 152 2.87 7.10 -20.65
C ILE A 152 2.07 8.03 -19.74
N LYS A 153 0.80 7.68 -19.54
CA LYS A 153 -0.11 8.45 -18.68
C LYS A 153 0.07 8.04 -17.22
N PRO A 154 -0.23 8.94 -16.26
CA PRO A 154 -0.32 8.53 -14.87
C PRO A 154 -1.49 7.57 -14.68
N GLU A 155 -1.38 6.68 -13.70
CA GLU A 155 -2.53 5.93 -13.21
C GLU A 155 -3.49 6.90 -12.53
N LYS A 156 -4.79 6.77 -12.81
CA LYS A 156 -5.84 7.58 -12.21
C LYS A 156 -6.68 6.71 -11.30
N SER A 157 -6.70 7.01 -10.01
CA SER A 157 -7.53 6.31 -9.06
C SER A 157 -8.72 7.16 -8.61
N ARG A 158 -9.85 6.49 -8.44
CA ARG A 158 -11.05 7.02 -7.81
C ARG A 158 -11.38 6.13 -6.64
N ASN A 159 -11.44 6.71 -5.44
CA ASN A 159 -11.69 5.99 -4.22
C ASN A 159 -12.95 6.55 -3.57
N ALA A 160 -13.91 5.70 -3.30
CA ALA A 160 -15.12 6.02 -2.56
C ALA A 160 -15.21 5.12 -1.33
N GLU A 161 -15.66 5.68 -0.22
CA GLU A 161 -15.78 4.96 1.04
C GLU A 161 -17.00 5.43 1.81
N VAL A 162 -17.67 4.50 2.47
CA VAL A 162 -18.68 4.76 3.49
C VAL A 162 -18.32 3.98 4.75
N GLY A 163 -18.55 4.56 5.90
CA GLY A 163 -18.19 3.90 7.14
C GLY A 163 -18.94 4.44 8.35
N PHE A 164 -18.73 3.77 9.46
CA PHE A 164 -19.27 4.18 10.75
C PHE A 164 -18.30 3.88 11.87
N ASN A 165 -18.40 4.64 12.95
CA ASN A 165 -17.77 4.39 14.22
C ASN A 165 -18.83 4.50 15.31
N TYR A 166 -18.95 3.47 16.13
CA TYR A 166 -19.89 3.41 17.22
C TYR A 166 -19.19 3.05 18.53
N LYS A 167 -19.43 3.83 19.54
CA LYS A 167 -18.87 3.62 20.86
C LYS A 167 -19.99 3.51 21.88
N PHE A 168 -20.10 2.34 22.49
CA PHE A 168 -21.14 2.06 23.46
C PHE A 168 -20.56 1.97 24.88
N ALA A 169 -21.03 2.83 25.78
CA ALA A 169 -20.74 2.79 27.20
C ALA A 169 -19.24 2.66 27.55
N ASP A 170 -18.33 3.33 26.82
CA ASP A 170 -16.87 3.28 26.99
C ASP A 170 -16.23 1.88 26.92
N SER A 171 -17.03 0.82 26.93
CA SER A 171 -16.57 -0.56 26.94
C SER A 171 -16.50 -1.19 25.58
N LEU A 172 -17.46 -0.90 24.70
CA LEU A 172 -17.58 -1.51 23.38
C LEU A 172 -17.41 -0.47 22.29
N SER A 173 -16.55 -0.73 21.35
CA SER A 173 -16.44 0.05 20.11
C SER A 173 -16.61 -0.84 18.90
N LEU A 174 -17.40 -0.37 17.96
CA LEU A 174 -17.64 -1.02 16.67
C LEU A 174 -17.27 -0.05 15.57
N ASN A 175 -16.62 -0.53 14.53
CA ASN A 175 -16.34 0.25 13.35
C ASN A 175 -16.52 -0.59 12.10
N GLY A 176 -16.84 0.06 11.01
CA GLY A 176 -16.97 -0.61 9.74
C GLY A 176 -16.80 0.36 8.61
N SER A 177 -16.30 -0.14 7.50
CA SER A 177 -16.22 0.62 6.26
C SER A 177 -16.40 -0.30 5.06
N TYR A 178 -16.93 0.28 4.01
CA TYR A 178 -16.97 -0.33 2.68
C TYR A 178 -16.34 0.64 1.70
N PHE A 179 -15.45 0.14 0.84
CA PHE A 179 -14.73 0.97 -0.10
C PHE A 179 -14.85 0.44 -1.53
N TRP A 180 -14.77 1.38 -2.48
CA TRP A 180 -14.68 1.12 -3.92
C TRP A 180 -13.48 1.88 -4.46
N GLN A 181 -12.59 1.15 -5.12
CA GLN A 181 -11.45 1.73 -5.80
C GLN A 181 -11.49 1.35 -7.27
N THR A 182 -11.30 2.34 -8.12
CA THR A 182 -11.10 2.14 -9.55
C THR A 182 -9.80 2.81 -9.96
N VAL A 183 -8.91 2.07 -10.61
CA VAL A 183 -7.66 2.62 -11.16
C VAL A 183 -7.71 2.46 -12.66
N GLN A 184 -7.65 3.58 -13.36
CA GLN A 184 -7.57 3.63 -14.83
C GLN A 184 -6.13 3.77 -15.27
N ASP A 185 -5.83 3.33 -16.49
CA ASP A 185 -4.51 3.45 -17.12
C ASP A 185 -3.40 2.83 -16.24
N THR A 186 -3.66 1.63 -15.68
CA THR A 186 -2.70 0.93 -14.82
C THR A 186 -1.37 0.70 -15.54
N HIS A 187 -0.27 0.88 -14.82
CA HIS A 187 1.07 0.61 -15.34
C HIS A 187 1.37 -0.89 -15.23
N ALA A 188 1.61 -1.54 -16.34
CA ALA A 188 1.94 -2.95 -16.39
C ALA A 188 3.00 -3.23 -17.46
N PHE A 189 3.83 -4.25 -17.21
CA PHE A 189 4.75 -4.75 -18.21
C PHE A 189 3.98 -5.55 -19.26
N THR A 190 4.08 -5.13 -20.51
CA THR A 190 3.48 -5.82 -21.65
C THR A 190 4.59 -6.36 -22.55
N GLN A 191 4.50 -7.62 -22.90
CA GLN A 191 5.44 -8.21 -23.86
C GLN A 191 5.13 -7.69 -25.27
N ILE A 192 6.06 -6.94 -25.85
CA ILE A 192 5.92 -6.40 -27.22
C ILE A 192 6.51 -7.36 -28.27
N ARG A 193 7.50 -8.15 -27.87
CA ARG A 193 8.08 -9.26 -28.65
C ARG A 193 8.87 -10.15 -27.71
N GLN A 194 9.28 -11.31 -28.17
CA GLN A 194 10.02 -12.27 -27.33
C GLN A 194 11.27 -11.62 -26.70
N GLY A 195 11.34 -11.64 -25.35
CA GLY A 195 12.44 -11.06 -24.59
C GLY A 195 12.37 -9.54 -24.40
N TYR A 196 11.35 -8.86 -24.94
CA TYR A 196 11.18 -7.43 -24.83
C TYR A 196 9.86 -7.09 -24.14
N TYR A 197 9.96 -6.34 -23.04
CA TYR A 197 8.83 -5.90 -22.23
C TYR A 197 8.81 -4.41 -22.13
N GLU A 198 7.62 -3.82 -22.17
CA GLU A 198 7.44 -2.38 -22.06
C GLU A 198 6.39 -2.08 -20.99
N ILE A 199 6.66 -1.10 -20.13
CA ILE A 199 5.66 -0.56 -19.23
C ILE A 199 4.71 0.30 -20.05
N GLN A 200 3.45 -0.09 -20.04
CA GLN A 200 2.36 0.58 -20.74
C GLN A 200 1.20 0.84 -19.82
N ASN A 201 0.31 1.74 -20.22
CA ASN A 201 -1.00 1.84 -19.61
C ASN A 201 -1.85 0.65 -20.03
N ALA A 202 -2.21 -0.22 -19.12
CA ALA A 202 -2.86 -1.49 -19.40
C ALA A 202 -4.07 -1.70 -18.50
N GLY A 203 -5.24 -1.43 -19.03
CA GLY A 203 -6.49 -1.82 -18.44
C GLY A 203 -6.95 -1.03 -17.22
N LYS A 204 -8.04 -1.49 -16.65
CA LYS A 204 -8.75 -0.89 -15.54
C LYS A 204 -8.79 -1.86 -14.37
N LEU A 205 -8.22 -1.45 -13.25
CA LEU A 205 -8.28 -2.19 -12.00
C LEU A 205 -9.49 -1.74 -11.20
N ARG A 206 -10.27 -2.68 -10.71
CA ARG A 206 -11.35 -2.45 -9.75
C ARG A 206 -11.08 -3.23 -8.49
N ASN A 207 -11.24 -2.58 -7.37
CA ASN A 207 -11.12 -3.21 -6.07
C ASN A 207 -12.21 -2.68 -5.16
N HIS A 208 -12.98 -3.56 -4.57
CA HIS A 208 -13.97 -3.18 -3.56
C HIS A 208 -13.90 -4.16 -2.41
N GLY A 209 -14.28 -3.69 -1.25
CA GLY A 209 -14.20 -4.53 -0.08
C GLY A 209 -14.69 -3.84 1.17
N TYR A 210 -14.53 -4.53 2.28
CA TYR A 210 -14.99 -4.06 3.56
C TYR A 210 -13.98 -4.37 4.66
N GLU A 211 -14.08 -3.57 5.72
CA GLU A 211 -13.43 -3.79 7.00
C GLU A 211 -14.47 -3.64 8.10
N LEU A 212 -14.52 -4.59 9.02
CA LEU A 212 -15.35 -4.53 10.22
C LEU A 212 -14.47 -4.80 11.43
N GLY A 213 -14.68 -4.06 12.50
CA GLY A 213 -13.92 -4.22 13.73
C GLY A 213 -14.79 -4.06 14.95
N ALA A 214 -14.41 -4.78 16.01
CA ALA A 214 -15.02 -4.65 17.32
C ALA A 214 -13.93 -4.70 18.37
N ALA A 215 -14.04 -3.88 19.41
CA ALA A 215 -13.18 -3.90 20.56
C ALA A 215 -14.02 -3.81 21.83
N TYR A 216 -13.73 -4.67 22.79
CA TYR A 216 -14.37 -4.67 24.09
C TYR A 216 -13.31 -4.55 25.17
N LYS A 217 -13.50 -3.62 26.07
CA LYS A 217 -12.59 -3.41 27.18
C LYS A 217 -13.39 -3.33 28.48
N TYR A 218 -13.05 -4.18 29.42
CA TYR A 218 -13.66 -4.19 30.74
C TYR A 218 -12.58 -4.50 31.78
N GLU A 219 -12.33 -3.51 32.66
CA GLU A 219 -11.24 -3.61 33.66
C GLU A 219 -9.92 -4.02 33.00
N GLY A 220 -9.34 -5.15 33.38
CA GLY A 220 -8.10 -5.67 32.82
C GLY A 220 -8.25 -6.43 31.50
N LEU A 221 -9.49 -6.77 31.10
CA LEU A 221 -9.75 -7.56 29.89
C LEU A 221 -9.85 -6.66 28.67
N THR A 222 -9.16 -7.03 27.60
CA THR A 222 -9.30 -6.42 26.28
C THR A 222 -9.53 -7.51 25.24
N LEU A 223 -10.61 -7.38 24.47
CA LEU A 223 -10.92 -8.25 23.34
C LEU A 223 -10.99 -7.42 22.08
N ARG A 224 -10.38 -7.88 21.00
CA ARG A 224 -10.42 -7.23 19.69
C ARG A 224 -10.65 -8.26 18.61
N THR A 225 -11.51 -7.94 17.66
CA THR A 225 -11.69 -8.77 16.47
C THR A 225 -11.93 -7.86 15.27
N GLY A 226 -11.46 -8.28 14.12
CA GLY A 226 -11.66 -7.56 12.88
C GLY A 226 -11.68 -8.53 11.72
N VAL A 227 -12.39 -8.14 10.67
CA VAL A 227 -12.39 -8.84 9.40
C VAL A 227 -12.22 -7.85 8.29
N ALA A 228 -11.38 -8.20 7.33
CA ALA A 228 -11.13 -7.41 6.14
C ALA A 228 -11.14 -8.32 4.91
N TYR A 229 -11.75 -7.84 3.85
CA TYR A 229 -11.75 -8.54 2.58
C TYR A 229 -11.85 -7.55 1.43
N SER A 230 -11.06 -7.79 0.40
CA SER A 230 -11.22 -7.09 -0.87
C SER A 230 -10.88 -8.02 -2.02
N LYS A 231 -11.48 -7.75 -3.18
CA LYS A 231 -11.26 -8.54 -4.38
C LYS A 231 -10.82 -7.63 -5.52
N PRO A 232 -9.50 -7.51 -5.79
CA PRO A 232 -9.03 -6.76 -6.93
C PRO A 232 -9.28 -7.53 -8.23
N GLU A 233 -9.74 -6.82 -9.25
CA GLU A 233 -9.98 -7.36 -10.59
C GLU A 233 -9.39 -6.42 -11.63
N LEU A 234 -8.64 -6.96 -12.58
CA LEU A 234 -8.14 -6.23 -13.74
C LEU A 234 -8.93 -6.69 -14.97
N ASP A 235 -9.69 -5.77 -15.60
CA ASP A 235 -10.58 -6.06 -16.72
C ASP A 235 -11.51 -7.25 -16.47
N GLY A 236 -12.06 -7.34 -15.24
CA GLY A 236 -12.99 -8.40 -14.83
C GLY A 236 -12.35 -9.71 -14.40
N ARG A 237 -11.02 -9.81 -14.37
CA ARG A 237 -10.28 -11.00 -13.93
C ARG A 237 -9.55 -10.73 -12.62
N THR A 238 -9.53 -11.71 -11.73
CA THR A 238 -8.71 -11.65 -10.52
C THR A 238 -7.24 -11.84 -10.90
N VAL A 239 -6.41 -10.84 -10.66
CA VAL A 239 -4.98 -10.86 -11.02
C VAL A 239 -4.08 -10.70 -9.81
N ASP A 240 -2.91 -11.32 -9.89
CA ASP A 240 -1.91 -11.31 -8.84
C ASP A 240 -0.70 -10.41 -9.10
N SER A 241 -0.48 -10.05 -10.36
CA SER A 241 0.78 -9.44 -10.81
C SER A 241 0.65 -7.98 -11.22
N THR A 242 -0.41 -7.31 -10.82
CA THR A 242 -0.45 -5.85 -11.01
C THR A 242 0.48 -5.19 -10.01
N VAL A 243 1.15 -4.14 -10.45
CA VAL A 243 2.01 -3.32 -9.59
C VAL A 243 1.23 -2.72 -8.40
N THR A 244 -0.10 -2.69 -8.49
CA THR A 244 -1.00 -1.97 -7.58
C THR A 244 -1.84 -2.84 -6.65
N ALA A 245 -2.04 -4.14 -6.95
CA ALA A 245 -2.91 -4.97 -6.13
C ALA A 245 -2.47 -6.43 -6.07
N ILE A 246 -2.55 -7.01 -4.90
CA ILE A 246 -2.27 -8.43 -4.63
C ILE A 246 -3.53 -9.03 -4.01
N PRO A 247 -4.11 -10.11 -4.56
CA PRO A 247 -5.25 -10.77 -3.94
C PRO A 247 -4.86 -11.40 -2.61
N ILE A 248 -5.62 -11.06 -1.57
CA ILE A 248 -5.46 -11.62 -0.23
C ILE A 248 -6.82 -12.20 0.18
N GLY A 249 -6.83 -13.40 0.76
CA GLY A 249 -8.04 -14.00 1.28
C GLY A 249 -8.66 -13.19 2.40
N ARG A 250 -9.94 -13.45 2.70
CA ARG A 250 -10.61 -12.80 3.84
C ARG A 250 -9.78 -13.02 5.09
N THR A 251 -9.42 -11.93 5.76
CA THR A 251 -8.51 -11.94 6.88
C THR A 251 -9.25 -11.58 8.15
N TRP A 252 -9.21 -12.48 9.12
CA TRP A 252 -9.68 -12.27 10.48
C TRP A 252 -8.48 -11.99 11.37
N THR A 253 -8.54 -10.87 12.09
CA THR A 253 -7.54 -10.53 13.09
C THR A 253 -8.24 -10.49 14.42
N THR A 254 -7.75 -11.23 15.41
CA THR A 254 -8.39 -11.29 16.72
C THR A 254 -7.33 -11.24 17.80
N GLY A 255 -7.72 -10.74 18.96
CA GLY A 255 -6.83 -10.65 20.10
C GLY A 255 -7.60 -10.67 21.41
N ALA A 256 -6.98 -11.23 22.41
CA ALA A 256 -7.46 -11.19 23.77
C ALA A 256 -6.28 -10.95 24.69
N SER A 257 -6.43 -10.04 25.65
CA SER A 257 -5.41 -9.78 26.66
C SER A 257 -6.04 -9.52 28.02
N TYR A 258 -5.30 -9.84 29.05
CA TYR A 258 -5.68 -9.54 30.41
C TYR A 258 -4.50 -8.93 31.17
N ARG A 259 -4.74 -7.80 31.81
CA ARG A 259 -3.75 -7.11 32.64
C ARG A 259 -4.08 -7.25 34.10
N PHE A 260 -3.14 -7.83 34.85
CA PHE A 260 -3.18 -7.88 36.31
C PHE A 260 -2.49 -6.65 36.88
N GLU A 261 -2.99 -6.07 37.94
CA GLU A 261 -2.36 -4.92 38.60
C GLU A 261 -1.25 -5.36 39.56
N GLN A 262 -1.48 -6.45 40.28
CA GLN A 262 -0.50 -7.04 41.23
C GLN A 262 -0.51 -8.57 41.14
N PRO A 263 0.56 -9.17 40.60
CA PRO A 263 1.73 -8.54 39.96
C PRO A 263 1.35 -7.78 38.68
N ASP A 264 2.15 -6.78 38.29
CA ASP A 264 1.95 -6.04 37.03
C ASP A 264 2.35 -6.93 35.85
N VAL A 265 1.40 -7.70 35.37
CA VAL A 265 1.56 -8.69 34.30
C VAL A 265 0.43 -8.54 33.30
N GLU A 266 0.77 -8.53 32.04
CA GLU A 266 -0.18 -8.64 30.94
C GLU A 266 0.08 -9.94 30.18
N ILE A 267 -0.96 -10.74 29.98
CA ILE A 267 -0.93 -11.91 29.12
C ILE A 267 -1.83 -11.66 27.91
N GLY A 268 -1.43 -12.14 26.76
CA GLY A 268 -2.19 -11.88 25.56
C GLY A 268 -2.03 -12.94 24.49
N TRP A 269 -3.01 -12.95 23.63
CA TRP A 269 -3.08 -13.77 22.44
C TRP A 269 -3.45 -12.91 21.24
N LYS A 270 -2.79 -13.17 20.10
CA LYS A 270 -3.11 -12.59 18.80
C LYS A 270 -3.27 -13.70 17.78
N GLY A 271 -4.38 -13.71 17.07
CA GLY A 271 -4.65 -14.66 16.01
C GLY A 271 -4.85 -13.94 14.70
N ARG A 272 -4.31 -14.50 13.63
CA ARG A 272 -4.53 -14.07 12.26
C ARG A 272 -4.95 -15.26 11.43
N PHE A 273 -6.14 -15.20 10.87
CA PHE A 273 -6.74 -16.28 10.09
C PHE A 273 -7.06 -15.73 8.70
N VAL A 274 -6.44 -16.30 7.69
CA VAL A 274 -6.60 -15.87 6.30
C VAL A 274 -7.24 -17.02 5.54
N GLN A 275 -8.38 -16.75 4.90
CA GLN A 275 -9.06 -17.73 4.07
C GLN A 275 -8.32 -17.92 2.76
N HIS A 276 -8.54 -19.07 2.13
CA HIS A 276 -7.98 -19.35 0.82
C HIS A 276 -8.42 -18.30 -0.22
N THR A 277 -7.57 -18.05 -1.19
CA THR A 277 -7.88 -17.20 -2.34
C THR A 277 -7.30 -17.81 -3.60
N SER A 278 -7.74 -17.32 -4.73
CA SER A 278 -7.21 -17.72 -6.03
C SER A 278 -6.99 -16.49 -6.90
N TYR A 279 -6.08 -16.58 -7.84
CA TYR A 279 -5.83 -15.54 -8.80
C TYR A 279 -5.55 -16.14 -10.19
N ASP A 280 -5.82 -15.34 -11.22
CA ASP A 280 -5.55 -15.70 -12.60
C ASP A 280 -4.19 -15.14 -13.01
N SER A 281 -3.27 -16.02 -13.38
CA SER A 281 -1.96 -15.62 -13.89
C SER A 281 -1.99 -15.67 -15.42
N THR A 282 -1.70 -14.54 -16.05
CA THR A 282 -1.46 -14.50 -17.49
C THR A 282 0.02 -14.84 -17.73
N THR A 283 0.35 -16.12 -17.73
CA THR A 283 1.65 -16.53 -18.26
C THR A 283 1.56 -16.54 -19.76
N ASN A 284 2.39 -15.73 -20.41
CA ASN A 284 2.60 -15.76 -21.87
C ASN A 284 3.34 -17.04 -22.28
N ASN A 285 2.85 -18.19 -21.86
CA ASN A 285 3.27 -19.44 -22.45
C ASN A 285 2.57 -19.59 -23.79
N ARG A 286 3.31 -19.97 -24.81
CA ARG A 286 2.89 -20.25 -26.16
C ARG A 286 1.60 -21.10 -26.21
N GLY A 287 0.45 -20.47 -26.04
CA GLY A 287 -0.82 -21.16 -25.99
C GLY A 287 -1.99 -20.41 -25.41
N GLY A 288 -1.79 -19.20 -24.89
CA GLY A 288 -2.87 -18.26 -24.58
C GLY A 288 -3.83 -18.69 -23.46
N GLY A 289 -3.47 -19.57 -22.56
CA GLY A 289 -4.31 -19.99 -21.45
C GLY A 289 -4.01 -19.20 -20.17
N ALA A 290 -5.04 -18.57 -19.58
CA ALA A 290 -4.97 -18.09 -18.21
C ALA A 290 -4.91 -19.30 -17.26
N THR A 291 -3.90 -19.35 -16.38
CA THR A 291 -3.81 -20.34 -15.32
C THR A 291 -4.32 -19.77 -14.02
N THR A 292 -5.26 -20.47 -13.38
CA THR A 292 -5.74 -20.11 -12.04
C THR A 292 -4.81 -20.73 -11.00
N THR A 293 -4.22 -19.90 -10.16
CA THR A 293 -3.39 -20.36 -9.04
C THR A 293 -4.19 -20.22 -7.75
N LYS A 294 -4.20 -21.28 -6.95
CA LYS A 294 -4.86 -21.29 -5.64
C LYS A 294 -3.84 -21.02 -4.55
N ARG A 295 -4.21 -20.16 -3.60
CA ARG A 295 -3.45 -19.90 -2.38
C ARG A 295 -4.22 -20.44 -1.19
N PRO A 296 -3.66 -21.42 -0.45
CA PRO A 296 -4.37 -21.99 0.70
C PRO A 296 -4.51 -20.99 1.83
N GLY A 297 -5.55 -21.18 2.61
CA GLY A 297 -5.75 -20.44 3.84
C GLY A 297 -4.78 -20.85 4.94
N TYR A 298 -4.62 -20.02 5.94
CA TYR A 298 -3.77 -20.28 7.09
C TYR A 298 -4.26 -19.55 8.32
N GLY A 299 -3.89 -20.09 9.50
CA GLY A 299 -4.12 -19.46 10.78
C GLY A 299 -2.83 -19.44 11.59
N VAL A 300 -2.50 -18.29 12.16
CA VAL A 300 -1.29 -18.09 12.95
C VAL A 300 -1.68 -17.55 14.32
N ASN A 301 -1.11 -18.11 15.38
CA ASN A 301 -1.39 -17.73 16.75
C ASN A 301 -0.11 -17.33 17.45
N ASP A 302 -0.14 -16.16 18.07
CA ASP A 302 0.95 -15.62 18.85
C ASP A 302 0.49 -15.40 20.30
N PHE A 303 1.35 -15.71 21.26
CA PHE A 303 1.10 -15.48 22.68
C PHE A 303 2.21 -14.58 23.23
N TYR A 304 1.88 -13.76 24.19
CA TYR A 304 2.86 -12.90 24.84
C TYR A 304 2.56 -12.71 26.32
N VAL A 305 3.62 -12.44 27.06
CA VAL A 305 3.58 -12.05 28.47
C VAL A 305 4.47 -10.84 28.65
N THR A 306 3.95 -9.79 29.25
CA THR A 306 4.72 -8.61 29.66
C THR A 306 4.65 -8.52 31.17
N TRP A 307 5.81 -8.49 31.84
CA TRP A 307 5.91 -8.41 33.28
C TRP A 307 6.81 -7.23 33.69
N LYS A 308 6.29 -6.42 34.59
CA LYS A 308 7.05 -5.34 35.24
C LYS A 308 7.26 -5.64 36.70
N PRO A 309 8.35 -6.35 37.06
CA PRO A 309 8.61 -6.68 38.48
C PRO A 309 8.94 -5.44 39.30
N THR A 310 9.54 -4.42 38.69
CA THR A 310 9.83 -3.11 39.30
C THR A 310 9.52 -1.99 38.30
N LYS A 311 9.55 -0.73 38.76
CA LYS A 311 9.33 0.43 37.90
C LYS A 311 10.36 0.55 36.76
N ASN A 312 11.56 0.00 36.95
CA ASN A 312 12.70 0.16 36.06
C ASN A 312 12.97 -1.08 35.20
N VAL A 313 12.26 -2.17 35.40
CA VAL A 313 12.48 -3.45 34.69
C VAL A 313 11.21 -3.87 34.00
N ASN A 314 11.31 -4.11 32.71
CA ASN A 314 10.24 -4.61 31.86
C ASN A 314 10.72 -5.88 31.15
N LEU A 315 10.03 -6.98 31.38
CA LEU A 315 10.31 -8.28 30.76
C LEU A 315 9.20 -8.61 29.77
N ASN A 316 9.57 -8.86 28.52
CA ASN A 316 8.64 -9.26 27.48
C ASN A 316 9.02 -10.64 26.95
N LEU A 317 8.09 -11.55 26.98
CA LEU A 317 8.22 -12.88 26.39
C LEU A 317 7.17 -13.01 25.28
N ALA A 318 7.59 -13.34 24.07
CA ALA A 318 6.72 -13.56 22.94
C ALA A 318 6.94 -14.93 22.33
N LEU A 319 5.85 -15.65 22.09
CA LEU A 319 5.84 -16.94 21.38
C LEU A 319 5.09 -16.71 20.07
N ASN A 320 5.81 -16.52 19.00
CA ASN A 320 5.26 -16.26 17.66
C ASN A 320 5.05 -17.57 16.91
N ASN A 321 3.94 -17.65 16.17
CA ASN A 321 3.54 -18.87 15.48
C ASN A 321 3.60 -20.09 16.42
N ALA A 322 2.85 -20.02 17.51
CA ALA A 322 2.94 -20.97 18.61
C ALA A 322 2.69 -22.42 18.21
N PHE A 323 1.84 -22.64 17.20
CA PHE A 323 1.51 -23.96 16.70
C PHE A 323 2.37 -24.41 15.52
N ASN A 324 3.43 -23.66 15.23
CA ASN A 324 4.41 -23.96 14.19
C ASN A 324 3.78 -24.21 12.82
N LYS A 325 2.84 -23.34 12.44
CA LYS A 325 2.15 -23.44 11.15
C LYS A 325 3.10 -23.14 10.01
N TYR A 326 3.20 -24.06 9.08
CA TYR A 326 3.90 -23.86 7.81
C TYR A 326 2.95 -23.15 6.84
N TYR A 327 3.31 -21.96 6.38
CA TYR A 327 2.46 -21.19 5.48
C TYR A 327 3.27 -20.21 4.65
N ARG A 328 2.67 -19.77 3.54
CA ARG A 328 3.16 -18.67 2.71
C ARG A 328 2.15 -17.54 2.74
N SER A 329 2.62 -16.33 3.06
CA SER A 329 1.75 -15.17 3.13
C SER A 329 1.14 -14.82 1.77
N HIS A 330 -0.15 -14.48 1.74
CA HIS A 330 -0.82 -13.99 0.54
C HIS A 330 -0.29 -12.62 0.08
N SER A 331 0.40 -11.89 0.95
CA SER A 331 1.01 -10.60 0.61
C SER A 331 2.29 -10.74 -0.24
N GLN A 332 2.82 -11.95 -0.41
CA GLN A 332 3.97 -12.18 -1.30
C GLN A 332 3.54 -12.11 -2.77
N ARG A 333 4.35 -11.42 -3.57
CA ARG A 333 4.09 -11.30 -5.00
C ARG A 333 4.32 -12.64 -5.71
N ALA A 334 3.45 -12.94 -6.67
CA ALA A 334 3.64 -14.07 -7.54
C ALA A 334 4.85 -13.88 -8.47
N GLY A 335 5.45 -15.00 -8.90
CA GLY A 335 6.59 -14.99 -9.81
C GLY A 335 7.95 -14.83 -9.14
N VAL A 336 7.98 -14.46 -7.87
CA VAL A 336 9.16 -14.61 -7.02
C VAL A 336 9.00 -15.94 -6.31
N SER A 337 10.07 -16.74 -6.19
CA SER A 337 10.02 -17.98 -5.40
C SER A 337 9.51 -17.62 -4.00
N THR A 338 8.26 -17.97 -3.72
CA THR A 338 7.64 -17.67 -2.44
C THR A 338 8.31 -18.51 -1.36
N LEU A 339 8.93 -17.82 -0.42
CA LEU A 339 9.51 -18.47 0.75
C LEU A 339 8.43 -18.66 1.81
N PRO A 340 8.45 -19.77 2.53
CA PRO A 340 7.56 -19.93 3.67
C PRO A 340 7.91 -18.89 4.75
N GLU A 341 6.88 -18.49 5.49
CA GLU A 341 7.08 -17.62 6.65
C GLU A 341 7.81 -18.36 7.77
N PRO A 342 8.48 -17.64 8.68
CA PRO A 342 9.17 -18.27 9.80
C PRO A 342 8.25 -19.16 10.62
N GLY A 343 8.76 -20.29 11.08
CA GLY A 343 8.07 -21.16 12.01
C GLY A 343 8.01 -20.59 13.42
N ARG A 344 7.82 -21.45 14.40
CA ARG A 344 7.77 -21.06 15.81
C ARG A 344 9.03 -20.29 16.21
N ASP A 345 8.82 -19.16 16.86
CA ASP A 345 9.88 -18.28 17.32
C ASP A 345 9.58 -17.82 18.75
N VAL A 346 10.60 -17.85 19.59
CA VAL A 346 10.52 -17.37 20.98
C VAL A 346 11.45 -16.19 21.13
N ARG A 347 10.92 -15.07 21.60
CA ARG A 347 11.70 -13.87 21.86
C ARG A 347 11.56 -13.43 23.30
N LEU A 348 12.69 -13.14 23.93
CA LEU A 348 12.76 -12.55 25.25
C LEU A 348 13.47 -11.21 25.14
N SER A 349 12.84 -10.15 25.65
CA SER A 349 13.49 -8.86 25.78
C SER A 349 13.40 -8.35 27.21
N VAL A 350 14.47 -7.69 27.65
CA VAL A 350 14.60 -7.07 28.97
C VAL A 350 14.98 -5.60 28.77
N ASN A 351 14.14 -4.72 29.31
CA ASN A 351 14.38 -3.27 29.22
C ASN A 351 14.44 -2.64 30.60
#